data_dd6bd23cdef93284074887d32f890a6d
#
_entry.id   dd6bd23cdef93284074887d32f890a6d
#
_cell.length_a   1.000
_cell.length_b   1.000
_cell.length_c   1.000
_cell.angle_alpha   90.00
_cell.angle_beta   90.00
_cell.angle_gamma   90.00
#
_symmetry.space_group_name_H-M   'P 1'
#
loop_
_entity.id
_entity.type
_entity.pdbx_description
1 polymer ?
#
loop_
_entity_poly.entity_id
_entity_poly.type
_entity_poly.pdbx_seq_one_letter_code
_entity_poly.pdbx_strand_id
1 'polypeptide(L)'
;MMVMVRIFPRDGLEESWKAVLDNLKALSDAYCTPLYLSQREEDDFMTLIYDVTDADCLADIVVKNIPSVLHPEKTRTITLLKPVFFPAPRDRPQNLERYQVAVRGSPGELEDIFNRILYLEYPSDVFPTYAAYSFGEDDILTSMLSTSRNRVEQFLRANLESQKGVVRIDIGHINRSKRVAPAEMWKRYRQSRSPLKLLFEEYDYLYPDILHGAEDALV
;
A
#
# COMPACT_ATOMS: atom_id res chain seq x y z
N MET A 1 12.88 -1.71 -1.08
CA MET A 1 11.58 -1.99 -1.76
C MET A 1 10.50 -2.28 -0.75
N MET A 2 9.22 -2.16 -1.14
CA MET A 2 8.15 -2.63 -0.27
C MET A 2 7.73 -4.04 -0.63
N VAL A 3 7.48 -4.86 0.39
CA VAL A 3 7.00 -6.22 0.19
C VAL A 3 5.84 -6.49 1.14
N MET A 4 4.80 -7.07 0.60
CA MET A 4 3.64 -7.53 1.34
C MET A 4 3.75 -9.03 1.57
N VAL A 5 3.66 -9.47 2.81
CA VAL A 5 3.61 -10.88 3.17
C VAL A 5 2.22 -11.20 3.70
N ARG A 6 1.48 -12.02 2.97
CA ARG A 6 0.21 -12.59 3.43
C ARG A 6 0.49 -13.82 4.25
N ILE A 7 -0.05 -13.88 5.44
CA ILE A 7 0.16 -14.94 6.42
C ILE A 7 -1.18 -15.63 6.66
N PHE A 8 -1.28 -16.87 6.28
CA PHE A 8 -2.48 -17.71 6.46
C PHE A 8 -2.30 -18.51 7.77
N PRO A 9 -2.97 -18.11 8.84
CA PRO A 9 -2.79 -18.74 10.14
C PRO A 9 -3.45 -20.11 10.22
N ARG A 10 -2.85 -21.01 10.98
CA ARG A 10 -3.42 -22.32 11.31
C ARG A 10 -4.38 -22.23 12.50
N ASP A 11 -4.01 -21.44 13.50
CA ASP A 11 -4.66 -21.41 14.82
C ASP A 11 -5.69 -20.27 14.97
N GLY A 12 -6.07 -19.64 13.86
CA GLY A 12 -7.02 -18.55 13.85
C GLY A 12 -6.38 -17.16 13.71
N LEU A 13 -7.17 -16.20 13.22
CA LEU A 13 -6.68 -14.85 12.90
C LEU A 13 -6.39 -14.03 14.16
N GLU A 14 -7.15 -14.21 15.23
CA GLU A 14 -7.04 -13.39 16.44
C GLU A 14 -5.76 -13.70 17.21
N GLU A 15 -5.48 -14.99 17.45
CA GLU A 15 -4.29 -15.48 18.10
C GLU A 15 -3.05 -15.08 17.32
N SER A 16 -3.09 -15.27 16.01
CA SER A 16 -1.98 -14.92 15.12
C SER A 16 -1.74 -13.42 15.03
N TRP A 17 -2.80 -12.61 15.05
CA TRP A 17 -2.68 -11.15 15.12
C TRP A 17 -1.93 -10.70 16.38
N LYS A 18 -2.30 -11.25 17.53
CA LYS A 18 -1.62 -10.99 18.79
C LYS A 18 -0.18 -11.47 18.76
N ALA A 19 0.05 -12.69 18.25
CA ALA A 19 1.40 -13.25 18.14
C ALA A 19 2.33 -12.40 17.26
N VAL A 20 1.83 -11.83 16.14
CA VAL A 20 2.60 -10.87 15.34
C VAL A 20 3.01 -9.67 16.17
N LEU A 21 2.06 -9.05 16.89
CA LEU A 21 2.33 -7.84 17.66
C LEU A 21 3.29 -8.07 18.82
N ASP A 22 3.18 -9.21 19.49
CA ASP A 22 4.03 -9.58 20.63
C ASP A 22 5.47 -9.95 20.18
N ASN A 23 5.63 -10.35 18.91
CA ASN A 23 6.91 -10.82 18.37
C ASN A 23 7.48 -9.94 17.24
N LEU A 24 7.08 -8.68 17.15
CA LEU A 24 7.56 -7.76 16.08
C LEU A 24 9.08 -7.69 15.99
N LYS A 25 9.79 -7.81 17.13
CA LYS A 25 11.26 -7.82 17.15
C LYS A 25 11.84 -9.04 16.45
N ALA A 26 11.24 -10.20 16.62
CA ALA A 26 11.68 -11.44 15.94
C ALA A 26 11.32 -11.44 14.46
N LEU A 27 10.28 -10.67 14.08
CA LEU A 27 9.80 -10.49 12.71
C LEU A 27 10.44 -9.27 12.00
N SER A 28 11.49 -8.68 12.57
CA SER A 28 12.19 -7.52 12.03
C SER A 28 13.69 -7.74 12.04
N ASP A 29 14.37 -7.03 11.15
CA ASP A 29 15.82 -6.97 11.05
C ASP A 29 16.24 -5.54 10.64
N ALA A 30 17.56 -5.26 10.68
CA ALA A 30 18.12 -3.97 10.24
C ALA A 30 17.80 -3.64 8.76
N TYR A 31 17.61 -4.66 7.94
CA TYR A 31 17.34 -4.56 6.50
C TYR A 31 15.89 -4.89 6.10
N CYS A 32 15.09 -5.34 7.05
CA CYS A 32 13.69 -5.73 6.86
C CYS A 32 12.83 -5.22 8.01
N THR A 33 12.20 -4.07 7.81
CA THR A 33 11.39 -3.44 8.85
C THR A 33 9.90 -3.60 8.55
N PRO A 34 9.11 -4.21 9.45
CA PRO A 34 7.67 -4.27 9.31
C PRO A 34 7.08 -2.86 9.48
N LEU A 35 6.26 -2.46 8.54
CA LEU A 35 5.64 -1.13 8.48
C LEU A 35 4.20 -1.14 8.98
N TYR A 36 3.43 -2.11 8.52
CA TYR A 36 1.99 -2.09 8.65
C TYR A 36 1.42 -3.50 8.71
N LEU A 37 0.57 -3.76 9.68
CA LEU A 37 -0.20 -4.99 9.79
C LEU A 37 -1.66 -4.67 9.49
N SER A 38 -2.32 -5.49 8.68
CA SER A 38 -3.73 -5.35 8.33
C SER A 38 -4.42 -6.68 8.10
N GLN A 39 -5.73 -6.67 8.24
CA GLN A 39 -6.61 -7.77 7.90
C GLN A 39 -7.85 -7.23 7.19
N ARG A 40 -8.23 -7.86 6.07
CA ARG A 40 -9.50 -7.61 5.39
C ARG A 40 -10.57 -8.49 6.02
N GLU A 41 -11.80 -8.00 6.01
CA GLU A 41 -12.94 -8.69 6.63
C GLU A 41 -13.25 -10.05 5.97
N GLU A 42 -13.09 -10.11 4.64
CA GLU A 42 -13.40 -11.29 3.86
C GLU A 42 -12.23 -12.30 3.75
N ASP A 43 -11.06 -11.96 4.26
CA ASP A 43 -9.85 -12.78 4.09
C ASP A 43 -9.61 -13.72 5.28
N ASP A 44 -9.11 -14.91 4.97
CA ASP A 44 -8.61 -15.91 5.93
C ASP A 44 -7.13 -15.72 6.28
N PHE A 45 -6.54 -14.56 5.93
CA PHE A 45 -5.14 -14.21 6.16
C PHE A 45 -4.99 -12.80 6.72
N MET A 46 -3.85 -12.55 7.34
CA MET A 46 -3.40 -11.20 7.64
C MET A 46 -2.26 -10.78 6.71
N THR A 47 -2.07 -9.49 6.58
CA THR A 47 -1.05 -8.90 5.70
C THR A 47 -0.07 -8.09 6.52
N LEU A 48 1.21 -8.41 6.41
CA LEU A 48 2.31 -7.64 6.99
C LEU A 48 3.14 -7.01 5.87
N ILE A 49 3.26 -5.68 5.86
CA ILE A 49 4.01 -4.94 4.86
C ILE A 49 5.37 -4.58 5.44
N TYR A 50 6.42 -4.86 4.68
CA TYR A 50 7.81 -4.60 5.01
C TYR A 50 8.42 -3.52 4.12
N ASP A 51 9.31 -2.72 4.70
CA ASP A 51 10.36 -2.04 3.96
C ASP A 51 11.60 -2.93 3.94
N VAL A 52 12.06 -3.26 2.74
CA VAL A 52 13.11 -4.25 2.50
C VAL A 52 14.26 -3.58 1.75
N THR A 53 15.43 -3.62 2.33
CA THR A 53 16.69 -3.17 1.71
C THR A 53 17.59 -4.33 1.31
N ASP A 54 17.37 -5.52 1.87
CA ASP A 54 18.05 -6.76 1.54
C ASP A 54 17.04 -7.90 1.36
N ALA A 55 17.01 -8.51 0.18
CA ALA A 55 16.07 -9.58 -0.16
C ALA A 55 16.38 -10.89 0.57
N ASP A 56 17.65 -11.20 0.85
CA ASP A 56 18.04 -12.42 1.56
C ASP A 56 17.56 -12.36 3.02
N CYS A 57 17.61 -11.18 3.62
CA CYS A 57 17.07 -10.95 4.94
C CYS A 57 15.55 -11.18 4.99
N LEU A 58 14.81 -10.72 3.97
CA LEU A 58 13.38 -11.03 3.87
C LEU A 58 13.13 -12.53 3.72
N ALA A 59 13.94 -13.23 2.94
CA ALA A 59 13.82 -14.68 2.79
C ALA A 59 13.96 -15.40 4.14
N ASP A 60 14.92 -15.01 4.97
CA ASP A 60 15.08 -15.55 6.32
C ASP A 60 13.87 -15.25 7.22
N ILE A 61 13.32 -14.06 7.16
CA ILE A 61 12.09 -13.70 7.90
C ILE A 61 10.92 -14.58 7.45
N VAL A 62 10.69 -14.72 6.15
CA VAL A 62 9.54 -15.46 5.61
C VAL A 62 9.68 -16.97 5.82
N VAL A 63 10.88 -17.51 5.63
CA VAL A 63 11.14 -18.96 5.65
C VAL A 63 11.42 -19.49 7.07
N LYS A 64 12.00 -18.66 7.95
CA LYS A 64 12.41 -19.09 9.30
C LYS A 64 11.62 -18.41 10.41
N ASN A 65 11.61 -17.06 10.44
CA ASN A 65 11.10 -16.32 11.58
C ASN A 65 9.56 -16.36 11.67
N ILE A 66 8.86 -16.09 10.56
CA ILE A 66 7.39 -16.19 10.53
C ILE A 66 6.92 -17.61 10.90
N PRO A 67 7.45 -18.69 10.30
CA PRO A 67 7.05 -20.04 10.71
C PRO A 67 7.36 -20.39 12.16
N SER A 68 8.47 -19.92 12.71
CA SER A 68 8.84 -20.22 14.10
C SER A 68 7.95 -19.52 15.14
N VAL A 69 7.37 -18.37 14.78
CA VAL A 69 6.54 -17.55 15.68
C VAL A 69 5.05 -17.82 15.50
N LEU A 70 4.60 -18.00 14.25
CA LEU A 70 3.18 -17.98 13.90
C LEU A 70 2.64 -19.34 13.42
N HIS A 71 3.52 -20.31 13.14
CA HIS A 71 3.15 -21.63 12.61
C HIS A 71 2.09 -21.57 11.50
N PRO A 72 2.23 -20.72 10.46
CA PRO A 72 1.21 -20.55 9.45
C PRO A 72 1.04 -21.81 8.60
N GLU A 73 -0.14 -21.98 7.99
CA GLU A 73 -0.32 -22.99 6.94
C GLU A 73 0.51 -22.68 5.71
N LYS A 74 0.52 -21.40 5.31
CA LYS A 74 1.30 -20.89 4.18
C LYS A 74 1.57 -19.39 4.33
N THR A 75 2.53 -18.92 3.57
CA THR A 75 2.78 -17.50 3.35
C THR A 75 2.77 -17.21 1.84
N ARG A 76 2.40 -15.98 1.47
CA ARG A 76 2.56 -15.48 0.10
C ARG A 76 3.26 -14.14 0.14
N THR A 77 4.26 -13.98 -0.70
CA THR A 77 5.03 -12.74 -0.80
C THR A 77 4.68 -12.03 -2.10
N ILE A 78 4.35 -10.75 -1.99
CA ILE A 78 3.97 -9.88 -3.10
C ILE A 78 4.88 -8.66 -3.07
N THR A 79 5.57 -8.40 -4.17
CA THR A 79 6.44 -7.23 -4.28
C THR A 79 5.64 -6.02 -4.71
N LEU A 80 5.83 -4.89 -4.01
CA LEU A 80 5.21 -3.60 -4.33
C LEU A 80 6.27 -2.66 -4.88
N LEU A 81 6.12 -2.26 -6.15
CA LEU A 81 7.05 -1.38 -6.84
C LEU A 81 6.46 0.01 -7.04
N LYS A 82 7.35 1.01 -7.08
CA LYS A 82 6.99 2.43 -7.21
C LYS A 82 5.85 2.85 -6.25
N PRO A 83 5.93 2.51 -4.94
CA PRO A 83 4.86 2.90 -4.01
C PRO A 83 4.80 4.42 -3.86
N VAL A 84 3.59 4.96 -3.96
CA VAL A 84 3.27 6.37 -3.82
C VAL A 84 2.34 6.55 -2.62
N PHE A 85 2.64 7.51 -1.75
CA PHE A 85 1.85 7.83 -0.57
C PHE A 85 1.15 9.17 -0.74
N PHE A 86 -0.16 9.17 -0.69
CA PHE A 86 -0.96 10.37 -0.82
C PHE A 86 -0.99 11.15 0.49
N PRO A 87 -0.94 12.49 0.44
CA PRO A 87 -1.16 13.31 1.60
C PRO A 87 -2.60 13.14 2.12
N ALA A 88 -2.77 13.14 3.43
CA ALA A 88 -4.12 13.15 4.00
C ALA A 88 -4.77 14.52 3.70
N PRO A 89 -6.02 14.57 3.21
CA PRO A 89 -6.73 15.83 3.04
C PRO A 89 -6.89 16.54 4.39
N ARG A 90 -6.87 17.87 4.36
CA ARG A 90 -7.00 18.71 5.58
C ARG A 90 -8.40 18.55 6.18
N ASP A 91 -9.41 18.66 5.34
CA ASP A 91 -10.82 18.54 5.71
C ASP A 91 -11.33 17.15 5.34
N ARG A 92 -11.25 16.23 6.29
CA ARG A 92 -11.72 14.85 6.10
C ARG A 92 -12.91 14.56 7.01
N PRO A 93 -13.90 13.79 6.54
CA PRO A 93 -14.98 13.28 7.37
C PRO A 93 -14.47 12.53 8.59
N GLN A 94 -15.25 12.53 9.66
CA GLN A 94 -15.10 11.57 10.73
C GLN A 94 -15.67 10.21 10.27
N ASN A 95 -15.25 9.12 10.87
CA ASN A 95 -15.73 7.77 10.57
C ASN A 95 -15.36 7.26 9.15
N LEU A 96 -14.13 7.50 8.74
CA LEU A 96 -13.59 6.90 7.52
C LEU A 96 -13.14 5.47 7.76
N GLU A 97 -13.64 4.58 6.94
CA GLU A 97 -13.20 3.19 6.83
C GLU A 97 -12.09 3.07 5.78
N ARG A 98 -11.30 2.02 5.90
CA ARG A 98 -10.21 1.74 4.98
C ARG A 98 -10.58 0.60 4.05
N TYR A 99 -10.32 0.81 2.76
CA TYR A 99 -10.52 -0.19 1.72
C TYR A 99 -9.21 -0.46 0.99
N GLN A 100 -8.94 -1.72 0.74
CA GLN A 100 -7.91 -2.13 -0.20
C GLN A 100 -8.56 -2.35 -1.56
N VAL A 101 -7.99 -1.75 -2.58
CA VAL A 101 -8.46 -1.89 -3.96
C VAL A 101 -7.34 -2.52 -4.77
N ALA A 102 -7.63 -3.65 -5.38
CA ALA A 102 -6.73 -4.34 -6.29
C ALA A 102 -7.25 -4.19 -7.73
N VAL A 103 -6.40 -3.75 -8.63
CA VAL A 103 -6.75 -3.55 -10.03
C VAL A 103 -5.92 -4.48 -10.88
N ARG A 104 -6.60 -5.24 -11.75
CA ARG A 104 -5.97 -6.03 -12.80
C ARG A 104 -6.16 -5.32 -14.14
N GLY A 105 -5.08 -5.17 -14.86
CA GLY A 105 -5.06 -4.47 -16.14
C GLY A 105 -4.48 -5.32 -17.27
N SER A 106 -4.74 -4.90 -18.50
CA SER A 106 -4.13 -5.48 -19.68
C SER A 106 -2.65 -5.07 -19.76
N PRO A 107 -1.74 -5.98 -20.15
CA PRO A 107 -0.36 -5.62 -20.43
C PRO A 107 -0.28 -4.47 -21.43
N GLY A 108 0.57 -3.47 -21.14
CA GLY A 108 0.72 -2.26 -21.96
C GLY A 108 -0.18 -1.10 -21.57
N GLU A 109 -1.23 -1.31 -20.76
CA GLU A 109 -2.13 -0.24 -20.28
C GLU A 109 -1.93 0.05 -18.77
N LEU A 110 -1.06 -0.71 -18.09
CA LEU A 110 -0.88 -0.59 -16.64
C LEU A 110 -0.35 0.77 -16.20
N GLU A 111 0.53 1.37 -16.99
CA GLU A 111 1.07 2.70 -16.70
C GLU A 111 -0.02 3.77 -16.77
N ASP A 112 -0.86 3.72 -17.79
CA ASP A 112 -1.98 4.66 -17.94
C ASP A 112 -3.00 4.50 -16.81
N ILE A 113 -3.31 3.26 -16.42
CA ILE A 113 -4.20 2.95 -15.29
C ILE A 113 -3.59 3.48 -13.97
N PHE A 114 -2.30 3.25 -13.75
CA PHE A 114 -1.61 3.72 -12.56
C PHE A 114 -1.57 5.25 -12.49
N ASN A 115 -1.18 5.91 -13.59
CA ASN A 115 -1.19 7.36 -13.70
C ASN A 115 -2.60 7.92 -13.48
N ARG A 116 -3.63 7.25 -14.02
CA ARG A 116 -5.01 7.64 -13.75
C ARG A 116 -5.31 7.62 -12.25
N ILE A 117 -4.93 6.57 -11.53
CA ILE A 117 -5.10 6.49 -10.07
C ILE A 117 -4.33 7.62 -9.36
N LEU A 118 -3.12 7.95 -9.79
CA LEU A 118 -2.32 8.98 -9.16
C LEU A 118 -2.90 10.40 -9.30
N TYR A 119 -3.52 10.70 -10.44
CA TYR A 119 -3.92 12.06 -10.82
C TYR A 119 -5.45 12.28 -10.90
N LEU A 120 -6.24 11.32 -10.44
CA LEU A 120 -7.68 11.51 -10.29
C LEU A 120 -7.99 12.62 -9.29
N GLU A 121 -9.01 13.40 -9.56
CA GLU A 121 -9.64 14.27 -8.58
C GLU A 121 -10.47 13.42 -7.61
N TYR A 122 -9.99 13.31 -6.39
CA TYR A 122 -10.65 12.56 -5.35
C TYR A 122 -11.60 13.46 -4.54
N PRO A 123 -12.87 13.06 -4.34
CA PRO A 123 -13.78 13.81 -3.49
C PRO A 123 -13.37 13.70 -2.01
N SER A 124 -13.87 14.60 -1.18
CA SER A 124 -13.52 14.66 0.24
C SER A 124 -13.90 13.39 1.04
N ASP A 125 -14.84 12.60 0.54
CA ASP A 125 -15.35 11.37 1.17
C ASP A 125 -14.77 10.07 0.57
N VAL A 126 -13.93 10.15 -0.46
CA VAL A 126 -13.16 9.03 -1.01
C VAL A 126 -11.78 9.53 -1.40
N PHE A 127 -10.72 9.04 -0.79
CA PHE A 127 -9.38 9.44 -1.17
C PHE A 127 -8.35 8.33 -0.95
N PRO A 128 -7.31 8.25 -1.79
CA PRO A 128 -6.27 7.25 -1.67
C PRO A 128 -5.34 7.57 -0.51
N THR A 129 -4.72 6.53 0.04
CA THR A 129 -3.67 6.67 1.04
C THR A 129 -2.33 6.19 0.51
N TYR A 130 -2.37 5.22 -0.39
CA TYR A 130 -1.21 4.75 -1.10
C TYR A 130 -1.61 4.02 -2.40
N ALA A 131 -0.69 3.96 -3.37
CA ALA A 131 -0.80 3.13 -4.56
C ALA A 131 0.58 2.55 -4.92
N ALA A 132 0.61 1.34 -5.50
CA ALA A 132 1.83 0.70 -5.96
C ALA A 132 1.51 -0.28 -7.10
N TYR A 133 2.48 -0.52 -7.99
CA TYR A 133 2.44 -1.74 -8.81
C TYR A 133 2.65 -2.95 -7.91
N SER A 134 1.94 -4.02 -8.19
CA SER A 134 1.95 -5.26 -7.43
C SER A 134 2.37 -6.42 -8.34
N PHE A 135 3.34 -7.20 -7.89
CA PHE A 135 3.80 -8.38 -8.61
C PHE A 135 3.54 -9.62 -7.76
N GLY A 136 2.69 -10.49 -8.28
CA GLY A 136 2.36 -11.76 -7.65
C GLY A 136 0.91 -12.18 -7.79
N GLU A 137 -0.06 -11.27 -7.70
CA GLU A 137 -1.49 -11.61 -7.76
C GLU A 137 -2.33 -10.62 -8.56
N ASP A 138 -2.18 -9.34 -8.28
CA ASP A 138 -2.83 -8.23 -8.98
C ASP A 138 -1.75 -7.35 -9.60
N ASP A 139 -2.14 -6.41 -10.47
CA ASP A 139 -1.17 -5.57 -11.17
C ASP A 139 -0.94 -4.23 -10.47
N ILE A 140 -1.98 -3.67 -9.86
CA ILE A 140 -1.93 -2.43 -9.08
C ILE A 140 -2.69 -2.63 -7.77
N LEU A 141 -2.08 -2.19 -6.69
CA LEU A 141 -2.68 -2.20 -5.37
C LEU A 141 -2.77 -0.78 -4.84
N THR A 142 -3.96 -0.37 -4.41
CA THR A 142 -4.17 0.92 -3.75
C THR A 142 -4.99 0.74 -2.48
N SER A 143 -4.82 1.66 -1.54
CA SER A 143 -5.65 1.73 -0.34
C SER A 143 -6.38 3.07 -0.31
N MET A 144 -7.67 3.02 -0.09
CA MET A 144 -8.55 4.19 -0.05
C MET A 144 -9.22 4.32 1.32
N LEU A 145 -9.51 5.55 1.70
CA LEU A 145 -10.38 5.87 2.82
C LEU A 145 -11.70 6.39 2.29
N SER A 146 -12.81 5.93 2.86
CA SER A 146 -14.15 6.40 2.51
C SER A 146 -15.12 6.21 3.66
N THR A 147 -16.26 6.88 3.57
CA THR A 147 -17.38 6.74 4.53
C THR A 147 -18.16 5.43 4.34
N SER A 148 -18.04 4.76 3.19
CA SER A 148 -18.64 3.45 2.94
C SER A 148 -18.05 2.76 1.72
N ARG A 149 -18.19 1.42 1.65
CA ARG A 149 -17.84 0.61 0.49
C ARG A 149 -18.56 1.08 -0.78
N ASN A 150 -19.85 1.38 -0.69
CA ASN A 150 -20.65 1.82 -1.83
C ASN A 150 -20.10 3.12 -2.48
N ARG A 151 -19.57 4.04 -1.66
CA ARG A 151 -18.92 5.27 -2.18
C ARG A 151 -17.65 4.95 -2.95
N VAL A 152 -16.82 4.02 -2.47
CA VAL A 152 -15.62 3.56 -3.19
C VAL A 152 -16.03 2.91 -4.51
N GLU A 153 -17.01 2.00 -4.50
CA GLU A 153 -17.51 1.31 -5.70
C GLU A 153 -18.04 2.30 -6.74
N GLN A 154 -18.89 3.25 -6.34
CA GLN A 154 -19.41 4.29 -7.23
C GLN A 154 -18.30 5.13 -7.84
N PHE A 155 -17.32 5.56 -7.02
CA PHE A 155 -16.20 6.35 -7.47
C PHE A 155 -15.33 5.58 -8.48
N LEU A 156 -14.97 4.34 -8.18
CA LEU A 156 -14.14 3.51 -9.05
C LEU A 156 -14.87 3.16 -10.35
N ARG A 157 -16.17 2.86 -10.29
CA ARG A 157 -16.99 2.60 -11.47
C ARG A 157 -17.04 3.80 -12.39
N ALA A 158 -17.23 4.99 -11.85
CA ALA A 158 -17.29 6.22 -12.65
C ALA A 158 -15.95 6.63 -13.28
N ASN A 159 -14.82 6.29 -12.65
CA ASN A 159 -13.52 6.85 -13.01
C ASN A 159 -12.49 5.84 -13.52
N LEU A 160 -12.62 4.56 -13.16
CA LEU A 160 -11.64 3.51 -13.48
C LEU A 160 -12.24 2.34 -14.26
N GLU A 161 -13.46 1.89 -13.94
CA GLU A 161 -14.02 0.67 -14.54
C GLU A 161 -14.17 0.79 -16.07
N SER A 162 -14.47 2.01 -16.57
CA SER A 162 -14.56 2.30 -18.01
C SER A 162 -13.22 2.63 -18.66
N GLN A 163 -12.13 2.69 -17.91
CA GLN A 163 -10.80 2.97 -18.43
C GLN A 163 -10.32 1.82 -19.31
N LYS A 164 -9.77 2.15 -20.49
CA LYS A 164 -9.18 1.19 -21.39
C LYS A 164 -8.14 0.33 -20.65
N GLY A 165 -8.21 -0.98 -20.86
CA GLY A 165 -7.27 -1.93 -20.25
C GLY A 165 -7.60 -2.39 -18.84
N VAL A 166 -8.56 -1.80 -18.13
CA VAL A 166 -9.02 -2.32 -16.84
C VAL A 166 -9.80 -3.60 -17.06
N VAL A 167 -9.32 -4.71 -16.47
CA VAL A 167 -9.91 -6.05 -16.59
C VAL A 167 -10.79 -6.37 -15.39
N ARG A 168 -10.32 -6.02 -14.19
CA ARG A 168 -11.02 -6.30 -12.93
C ARG A 168 -10.60 -5.32 -11.85
N ILE A 169 -11.57 -4.94 -11.02
CA ILE A 169 -11.35 -4.22 -9.76
C ILE A 169 -11.92 -5.07 -8.64
N ASP A 170 -11.12 -5.31 -7.60
CA ASP A 170 -11.53 -5.99 -6.38
C ASP A 170 -11.40 -5.03 -5.19
N ILE A 171 -12.43 -4.98 -4.33
CA ILE A 171 -12.51 -4.05 -3.20
C ILE A 171 -12.74 -4.84 -1.94
N GLY A 172 -11.81 -4.75 -0.99
CA GLY A 172 -11.94 -5.40 0.32
C GLY A 172 -11.90 -4.39 1.46
N HIS A 173 -12.79 -4.53 2.42
CA HIS A 173 -12.82 -3.73 3.64
C HIS A 173 -11.69 -4.17 4.58
N ILE A 174 -10.88 -3.23 5.06
CA ILE A 174 -9.86 -3.50 6.08
C ILE A 174 -10.51 -3.26 7.45
N ASN A 175 -10.94 -4.33 8.08
CA ASN A 175 -11.66 -4.28 9.36
C ASN A 175 -10.72 -3.90 10.53
N ARG A 176 -9.43 -4.24 10.43
CA ARG A 176 -8.44 -3.78 11.40
C ARG A 176 -7.07 -3.56 10.77
N SER A 177 -6.35 -2.62 11.35
CA SER A 177 -5.00 -2.32 10.90
C SER A 177 -4.18 -1.65 12.00
N LYS A 178 -2.86 -1.85 11.95
CA LYS A 178 -1.91 -1.24 12.88
C LYS A 178 -0.64 -0.81 12.17
N ARG A 179 -0.21 0.42 12.40
CA ARG A 179 1.16 0.85 12.08
C ARG A 179 2.09 0.25 13.12
N VAL A 180 3.06 -0.52 12.67
CA VAL A 180 4.03 -1.18 13.54
C VAL A 180 5.39 -0.51 13.51
N ALA A 181 5.72 0.21 12.44
CA ALA A 181 6.92 1.03 12.36
C ALA A 181 6.81 2.34 13.17
N PRO A 182 7.93 2.90 13.64
CA PRO A 182 7.98 4.20 14.29
C PRO A 182 7.38 5.32 13.44
N ALA A 183 6.76 6.32 14.08
CA ALA A 183 6.09 7.44 13.41
C ALA A 183 7.05 8.24 12.49
N GLU A 184 8.30 8.41 12.91
CA GLU A 184 9.33 9.13 12.14
C GLU A 184 9.68 8.45 10.81
N MET A 185 9.66 7.11 10.79
CA MET A 185 9.87 6.33 9.58
C MET A 185 8.74 6.56 8.58
N TRP A 186 7.48 6.58 9.06
CA TRP A 186 6.31 6.88 8.23
C TRP A 186 6.33 8.30 7.66
N LYS A 187 6.76 9.28 8.47
CA LYS A 187 6.90 10.67 8.01
C LYS A 187 7.90 10.78 6.86
N ARG A 188 9.07 10.19 7.04
CA ARG A 188 10.13 10.15 6.01
C ARG A 188 9.65 9.44 4.73
N TYR A 189 8.96 8.32 4.88
CA TYR A 189 8.44 7.54 3.77
C TYR A 189 7.42 8.33 2.93
N ARG A 190 6.49 9.03 3.59
CA ARG A 190 5.50 9.88 2.93
C ARG A 190 6.11 11.06 2.21
N GLN A 191 7.12 11.69 2.80
CA GLN A 191 7.79 12.84 2.18
C GLN A 191 8.60 12.44 0.95
N SER A 192 9.24 11.28 0.97
CA SER A 192 10.10 10.82 -0.13
C SER A 192 9.37 10.21 -1.31
N ARG A 193 8.07 9.89 -1.19
CA ARG A 193 7.30 9.16 -2.20
C ARG A 193 5.89 9.73 -2.38
N SER A 194 5.73 11.05 -2.35
CA SER A 194 4.45 11.69 -2.64
C SER A 194 4.22 11.81 -4.16
N PRO A 195 2.96 11.87 -4.63
CA PRO A 195 2.66 12.10 -6.04
C PRO A 195 3.27 13.41 -6.57
N LEU A 196 3.27 14.46 -5.75
CA LEU A 196 3.88 15.73 -6.11
C LEU A 196 5.38 15.60 -6.37
N LYS A 197 6.10 14.82 -5.55
CA LYS A 197 7.54 14.62 -5.75
C LYS A 197 7.83 13.85 -7.04
N LEU A 198 7.02 12.86 -7.38
CA LEU A 198 7.15 12.13 -8.65
C LEU A 198 6.90 13.05 -9.85
N LEU A 199 5.92 13.93 -9.77
CA LEU A 199 5.68 14.95 -10.79
C LEU A 199 6.91 15.87 -10.96
N PHE A 200 7.50 16.32 -9.86
CA PHE A 200 8.70 17.17 -9.91
C PHE A 200 9.91 16.42 -10.46
N GLU A 201 10.14 15.15 -10.09
CA GLU A 201 11.21 14.32 -10.64
C GLU A 201 11.05 14.09 -12.16
N GLU A 202 9.83 13.93 -12.64
CA GLU A 202 9.51 13.78 -14.06
C GLU A 202 9.68 15.13 -14.82
N TYR A 203 9.30 16.24 -14.19
CA TYR A 203 9.55 17.60 -14.72
C TYR A 203 11.03 17.96 -14.73
N ASP A 204 11.80 17.59 -13.72
CA ASP A 204 13.25 17.79 -13.65
C ASP A 204 13.98 17.05 -14.78
N TYR A 205 13.50 15.84 -15.11
CA TYR A 205 14.03 15.05 -16.21
C TYR A 205 13.71 15.65 -17.59
N LEU A 206 12.52 16.24 -17.76
CA LEU A 206 12.07 16.83 -19.01
C LEU A 206 12.53 18.29 -19.19
N TYR A 207 12.72 19.01 -18.08
CA TYR A 207 13.03 20.46 -18.08
C TYR A 207 14.02 20.83 -16.96
N PRO A 208 15.29 20.38 -17.04
CA PRO A 208 16.26 20.55 -15.97
C PRO A 208 16.55 22.02 -15.59
N ASP A 209 16.26 22.96 -16.49
CA ASP A 209 16.61 24.39 -16.29
C ASP A 209 15.48 25.24 -15.65
N ILE A 210 14.29 24.68 -15.44
CA ILE A 210 13.13 25.46 -14.95
C ILE A 210 12.98 25.42 -13.42
N LEU A 211 13.49 24.39 -12.75
CA LEU A 211 13.21 24.13 -11.34
C LEU A 211 14.20 24.69 -10.32
N HIS A 212 15.37 25.13 -10.75
CA HIS A 212 16.34 25.78 -9.84
C HIS A 212 15.85 27.13 -9.26
N GLY A 213 14.71 27.65 -9.71
CA GLY A 213 14.08 28.85 -9.16
C GLY A 213 12.87 28.62 -8.25
N ALA A 214 12.37 27.38 -8.13
CA ALA A 214 11.15 27.06 -7.39
C ALA A 214 11.40 26.49 -5.98
N GLU A 215 12.61 26.04 -5.66
CA GLU A 215 12.96 25.54 -4.33
C GLU A 215 12.92 26.62 -3.24
N ASP A 216 13.15 27.89 -3.60
CA ASP A 216 13.09 29.03 -2.67
C ASP A 216 11.66 29.50 -2.33
N ALA A 217 10.64 28.98 -3.00
CA ALA A 217 9.24 29.40 -2.81
C ALA A 217 8.43 28.45 -1.90
N LEU A 218 9.02 27.37 -1.38
CA LEU A 218 8.33 26.35 -0.57
C LEU A 218 8.88 26.20 0.87
N VAL A 219 9.61 27.21 1.37
CA VAL A 219 10.04 27.30 2.77
C VAL A 219 8.99 28.01 3.62
#